data_673b880a97fb798ac7addd5f80161cc8
#
_entry.id   673b880a97fb798ac7addd5f80161cc8
#
_cell.length_a   1.000
_cell.length_b   1.000
_cell.length_c   1.000
_cell.angle_alpha   90.00
_cell.angle_beta   90.00
_cell.angle_gamma   90.00
#
_symmetry.space_group_name_H-M   'P 1'
#
loop_
_entity.id
_entity.type
_entity.pdbx_description
1 polymer ?
#
loop_
_entity_poly.entity_id
_entity_poly.type
_entity_poly.pdbx_seq_one_letter_code
_entity_poly.pdbx_strand_id
1 'polypeptide(L)'
;MLTTSVFELCLLTVLYWLLDRAVRRDGWQQLLSGPAPQAASTGLLTWSLPFLLLAPVCPWSIIPHDQAVRLICGGLAVMLTWKAVTKDVDPVVGTTHGPHRIALVICCGGVFMSPALVFVVLYLLTHPFRLWEHHATLPMRSLLASAAFLLAATVSHQAAGSAQRTLFATATPLMFFLVVMQVSHYWITAFAKAWLGPKWYSWVTDNQLHHLAASAYSWGWARFLPWTTWRNVIRVLRVTEKPMQLMGFGVELLAPLALLDVRLAIGFSVAWSLFHLGVFAVSGLLFWDWIVTDLIIAAALLTMPSSAAAAAFGALPLLLGVVFMAVFPLRHRLWKPMPLGWWDTPLTQRMHWIAETDDGTQLGVYNNLMCPHERLYGKVHACFLAPKAGVSYHLGEVWKRDLRDKIRAAGPNAAAIDRIREQHGVIVRDEALAAAHLDYLRRFFFEMNQGTRKWILPRFLRWLKAPGDQIFYWGELPAYRGQQTIRKVHLVYREEYFDGNALIRLTEQHVATVDITAACGHICCRPEPTPKQIDDLLMAAAVGRIIDLPDFANGYTRGDDGKAAAATAG
;
A
#
# COMPACT_ATOMS: atom_id res chain seq x y z
N MET A 1 16.75 -35.23 -5.73
CA MET A 1 16.84 -33.79 -5.30
C MET A 1 15.72 -32.93 -5.89
N LEU A 2 15.56 -32.89 -7.21
CA LEU A 2 14.55 -32.02 -7.86
C LEU A 2 13.10 -32.34 -7.44
N THR A 3 12.70 -33.60 -7.40
CA THR A 3 11.33 -34.02 -7.02
C THR A 3 10.96 -33.62 -5.60
N THR A 4 11.90 -33.70 -4.66
CA THR A 4 11.68 -33.30 -3.25
C THR A 4 11.47 -31.80 -3.14
N SER A 5 12.29 -30.98 -3.81
CA SER A 5 12.16 -29.52 -3.76
C SER A 5 10.87 -29.01 -4.40
N VAL A 6 10.39 -29.64 -5.48
CA VAL A 6 9.10 -29.30 -6.10
C VAL A 6 7.94 -29.70 -5.18
N PHE A 7 8.01 -30.86 -4.53
CA PHE A 7 7.00 -31.30 -3.57
C PHE A 7 6.93 -30.35 -2.36
N GLU A 8 8.08 -29.96 -1.81
CA GLU A 8 8.17 -28.98 -0.72
C GLU A 8 7.58 -27.62 -1.12
N LEU A 9 7.86 -27.15 -2.33
CA LEU A 9 7.28 -25.91 -2.86
C LEU A 9 5.75 -26.01 -2.98
N CYS A 10 5.23 -27.11 -3.49
CA CYS A 10 3.78 -27.34 -3.57
C CYS A 10 3.15 -27.36 -2.18
N LEU A 11 3.76 -28.06 -1.23
CA LEU A 11 3.26 -28.14 0.14
C LEU A 11 3.30 -26.76 0.82
N LEU A 12 4.39 -26.01 0.69
CA LEU A 12 4.51 -24.64 1.18
C LEU A 12 3.43 -23.74 0.57
N THR A 13 3.17 -23.89 -0.73
CA THR A 13 2.12 -23.13 -1.43
C THR A 13 0.74 -23.42 -0.86
N VAL A 14 0.42 -24.68 -0.60
CA VAL A 14 -0.86 -25.09 0.01
C VAL A 14 -0.97 -24.55 1.44
N LEU A 15 0.07 -24.66 2.25
CA LEU A 15 0.09 -24.15 3.61
C LEU A 15 -0.03 -22.62 3.64
N TYR A 16 0.69 -21.92 2.77
CA TYR A 16 0.54 -20.48 2.61
C TYR A 16 -0.89 -20.11 2.26
N TRP A 17 -1.51 -20.78 1.27
CA TRP A 17 -2.88 -20.52 0.86
C TRP A 17 -3.90 -20.78 1.98
N LEU A 18 -3.70 -21.84 2.76
CA LEU A 18 -4.56 -22.14 3.92
C LEU A 18 -4.43 -21.06 4.99
N LEU A 19 -3.20 -20.65 5.34
CA LEU A 19 -2.95 -19.59 6.30
C LEU A 19 -3.46 -18.23 5.80
N ASP A 20 -3.26 -17.89 4.53
CA ASP A 20 -3.76 -16.65 3.95
C ASP A 20 -5.30 -16.60 4.01
N ARG A 21 -5.97 -17.71 3.73
CA ARG A 21 -7.42 -17.81 3.90
C ARG A 21 -7.86 -17.75 5.35
N ALA A 22 -7.13 -18.40 6.25
CA ALA A 22 -7.42 -18.36 7.67
C ALA A 22 -7.31 -16.93 8.23
N VAL A 23 -6.28 -16.19 7.82
CA VAL A 23 -6.00 -14.84 8.30
C VAL A 23 -6.96 -13.79 7.70
N ARG A 24 -7.44 -13.95 6.46
CA ARG A 24 -8.20 -12.92 5.74
C ARG A 24 -9.69 -13.19 5.57
N ARG A 25 -10.20 -14.37 5.91
CA ARG A 25 -11.64 -14.67 5.75
C ARG A 25 -12.49 -13.97 6.81
N ASP A 26 -13.57 -13.36 6.36
CA ASP A 26 -14.62 -12.78 7.22
C ASP A 26 -15.16 -13.78 8.25
N GLY A 27 -15.18 -15.08 7.92
CA GLY A 27 -15.57 -16.14 8.85
C GLY A 27 -14.62 -16.27 10.05
N TRP A 28 -13.34 -16.03 9.89
CA TRP A 28 -12.38 -15.92 11.00
C TRP A 28 -12.53 -14.58 11.71
N GLN A 29 -12.79 -13.51 10.97
CA GLN A 29 -13.13 -12.22 11.55
C GLN A 29 -14.42 -12.29 12.36
N GLN A 30 -15.43 -13.02 11.92
CA GLN A 30 -16.67 -13.25 12.69
C GLN A 30 -16.49 -14.20 13.88
N LEU A 31 -15.66 -15.22 13.77
CA LEU A 31 -15.29 -16.09 14.91
C LEU A 31 -14.44 -15.37 15.95
N LEU A 32 -13.64 -14.38 15.52
CA LEU A 32 -12.70 -13.64 16.37
C LEU A 32 -13.18 -12.23 16.71
N SER A 33 -14.06 -11.64 15.92
CA SER A 33 -14.77 -10.40 16.21
C SER A 33 -16.14 -10.70 16.80
N GLY A 34 -16.16 -11.33 17.98
CA GLY A 34 -17.36 -11.27 18.81
C GLY A 34 -17.77 -9.80 19.03
N PRO A 35 -19.02 -9.53 19.44
CA PRO A 35 -19.66 -8.22 19.36
C PRO A 35 -19.09 -7.14 20.30
N ALA A 36 -17.86 -7.24 20.79
CA ALA A 36 -17.28 -6.21 21.67
C ALA A 36 -15.76 -6.26 21.77
N PRO A 37 -15.12 -5.15 22.16
CA PRO A 37 -13.67 -5.07 22.44
C PRO A 37 -13.16 -6.11 23.47
N GLN A 38 -14.04 -6.65 24.30
CA GLN A 38 -13.73 -7.74 25.24
C GLN A 38 -13.37 -9.06 24.54
N ALA A 39 -13.92 -9.33 23.35
CA ALA A 39 -13.62 -10.53 22.59
C ALA A 39 -12.22 -10.49 21.94
N ALA A 40 -11.64 -9.31 21.71
CA ALA A 40 -10.28 -9.20 21.20
C ALA A 40 -9.23 -9.69 22.20
N SER A 41 -9.46 -9.53 23.50
CA SER A 41 -8.55 -10.02 24.55
C SER A 41 -8.68 -11.53 24.78
N THR A 42 -9.89 -12.08 24.68
CA THR A 42 -10.12 -13.52 24.74
C THR A 42 -9.64 -14.23 23.47
N GLY A 43 -9.81 -13.60 22.29
CA GLY A 43 -9.25 -14.09 21.02
C GLY A 43 -7.73 -14.14 21.05
N LEU A 44 -7.04 -13.15 21.60
CA LEU A 44 -5.59 -13.15 21.76
C LEU A 44 -5.12 -14.35 22.61
N LEU A 45 -5.76 -14.58 23.76
CA LEU A 45 -5.45 -15.71 24.62
C LEU A 45 -5.74 -17.06 23.95
N THR A 46 -6.88 -17.18 23.26
CA THR A 46 -7.30 -18.44 22.63
C THR A 46 -6.41 -18.82 21.45
N TRP A 47 -5.90 -17.84 20.71
CA TRP A 47 -5.07 -18.08 19.52
C TRP A 47 -3.57 -18.03 19.79
N SER A 48 -3.11 -17.20 20.71
CA SER A 48 -1.70 -17.17 21.08
C SER A 48 -1.32 -18.35 21.98
N LEU A 49 -2.26 -18.87 22.77
CA LEU A 49 -1.98 -19.99 23.68
C LEU A 49 -1.47 -21.25 22.94
N PRO A 50 -2.12 -21.76 21.86
CA PRO A 50 -1.57 -22.87 21.10
C PRO A 50 -0.17 -22.60 20.55
N PHE A 51 0.10 -21.38 20.07
CA PHE A 51 1.40 -21.01 19.53
C PHE A 51 2.45 -20.79 20.62
N LEU A 52 2.07 -20.28 21.79
CA LEU A 52 2.94 -20.21 22.96
C LEU A 52 3.27 -21.61 23.51
N LEU A 53 2.33 -22.54 23.44
CA LEU A 53 2.57 -23.95 23.79
C LEU A 53 3.48 -24.65 22.77
N LEU A 54 3.50 -24.20 21.51
CA LEU A 54 4.43 -24.67 20.49
C LEU A 54 5.83 -24.04 20.62
N ALA A 55 5.99 -22.94 21.37
CA ALA A 55 7.26 -22.26 21.51
C ALA A 55 8.40 -23.15 22.03
N PRO A 56 8.19 -24.05 23.03
CA PRO A 56 9.23 -24.96 23.50
C PRO A 56 9.61 -26.04 22.47
N VAL A 57 8.71 -26.41 21.57
CA VAL A 57 8.92 -27.47 20.57
C VAL A 57 9.35 -26.95 19.20
N CYS A 58 9.48 -25.63 19.04
CA CYS A 58 9.96 -24.97 17.85
C CYS A 58 11.15 -24.04 18.17
N PRO A 59 12.31 -24.57 18.57
CA PRO A 59 13.51 -23.74 18.73
C PRO A 59 14.11 -23.41 17.38
N TRP A 60 14.86 -22.29 17.30
CA TRP A 60 15.57 -21.91 16.06
C TRP A 60 16.53 -22.99 15.57
N SER A 61 17.11 -23.79 16.47
CA SER A 61 18.07 -24.84 16.13
C SER A 61 17.52 -25.94 15.18
N ILE A 62 16.21 -26.13 15.14
CA ILE A 62 15.57 -27.10 14.21
C ILE A 62 15.20 -26.47 12.86
N ILE A 63 15.29 -25.15 12.73
CA ILE A 63 14.96 -24.43 11.49
C ILE A 63 16.18 -24.44 10.57
N PRO A 64 16.08 -24.95 9.35
CA PRO A 64 17.20 -24.98 8.42
C PRO A 64 17.59 -23.56 8.01
N HIS A 65 18.90 -23.32 7.91
CA HIS A 65 19.45 -21.99 7.61
C HIS A 65 18.88 -20.89 8.52
N ASP A 66 18.87 -21.16 9.80
CA ASP A 66 18.20 -20.36 10.81
C ASP A 66 18.56 -18.87 10.74
N GLN A 67 19.80 -18.52 10.41
CA GLN A 67 20.23 -17.13 10.27
C GLN A 67 19.45 -16.39 9.18
N ALA A 68 19.31 -16.96 7.99
CA ALA A 68 18.57 -16.34 6.89
C ALA A 68 17.09 -16.21 7.22
N VAL A 69 16.47 -17.29 7.73
CA VAL A 69 15.06 -17.31 8.11
C VAL A 69 14.80 -16.37 9.28
N ARG A 70 15.70 -16.31 10.26
CA ARG A 70 15.63 -15.40 11.41
C ARG A 70 15.72 -13.93 10.99
N LEU A 71 16.60 -13.59 10.03
CA LEU A 71 16.68 -12.25 9.46
C LEU A 71 15.36 -11.83 8.79
N ILE A 72 14.75 -12.73 8.01
CA ILE A 72 13.45 -12.44 7.39
C ILE A 72 12.36 -12.27 8.44
N CYS A 73 12.17 -13.26 9.31
CA CYS A 73 11.13 -13.22 10.34
C CYS A 73 11.31 -12.03 11.30
N GLY A 74 12.52 -11.85 11.83
CA GLY A 74 12.85 -10.78 12.76
C GLY A 74 12.79 -9.41 12.11
N GLY A 75 13.38 -9.25 10.93
CA GLY A 75 13.39 -7.98 10.20
C GLY A 75 11.99 -7.51 9.83
N LEU A 76 11.17 -8.41 9.25
CA LEU A 76 9.77 -8.10 8.92
C LEU A 76 8.93 -7.85 10.19
N ALA A 77 9.11 -8.65 11.25
CA ALA A 77 8.41 -8.44 12.51
C ALA A 77 8.74 -7.06 13.11
N VAL A 78 10.03 -6.67 13.14
CA VAL A 78 10.46 -5.35 13.65
C VAL A 78 9.86 -4.22 12.83
N MET A 79 9.97 -4.30 11.50
CA MET A 79 9.45 -3.26 10.60
C MET A 79 7.93 -3.09 10.75
N LEU A 80 7.18 -4.18 10.70
CA LEU A 80 5.71 -4.15 10.79
C LEU A 80 5.25 -3.76 12.20
N THR A 81 5.95 -4.20 13.24
CA THR A 81 5.71 -3.78 14.62
C THR A 81 5.92 -2.28 14.77
N TRP A 82 7.03 -1.74 14.26
CA TRP A 82 7.29 -0.30 14.29
C TRP A 82 6.16 0.49 13.62
N LYS A 83 5.71 0.07 12.43
CA LYS A 83 4.56 0.68 11.74
C LYS A 83 3.28 0.62 12.61
N ALA A 84 2.97 -0.53 13.18
CA ALA A 84 1.75 -0.72 13.96
C ALA A 84 1.75 0.05 15.29
N VAL A 85 2.86 -0.03 16.06
CA VAL A 85 2.91 0.58 17.40
C VAL A 85 3.04 2.09 17.38
N THR A 86 3.51 2.68 16.29
CA THR A 86 3.64 4.14 16.15
C THR A 86 2.50 4.80 15.38
N LYS A 87 1.55 4.00 14.84
CA LYS A 87 0.37 4.50 14.14
C LYS A 87 -0.52 5.29 15.10
N ASP A 88 -0.84 6.52 14.72
CA ASP A 88 -1.75 7.36 15.50
C ASP A 88 -3.17 6.81 15.53
N VAL A 89 -3.94 7.25 16.50
CA VAL A 89 -5.31 6.81 16.72
C VAL A 89 -6.27 7.82 16.10
N ASP A 90 -7.33 7.30 15.48
CA ASP A 90 -8.48 8.12 15.10
C ASP A 90 -9.20 8.59 16.38
N PRO A 91 -9.34 9.90 16.63
CA PRO A 91 -9.97 10.39 17.84
C PRO A 91 -11.46 10.08 17.94
N VAL A 92 -12.13 9.74 16.82
CA VAL A 92 -13.57 9.44 16.79
C VAL A 92 -13.86 7.98 17.16
N VAL A 93 -13.14 7.05 16.55
CA VAL A 93 -13.43 5.61 16.64
C VAL A 93 -12.23 4.77 17.06
N GLY A 94 -11.07 5.38 17.11
CA GLY A 94 -9.85 4.65 17.39
C GLY A 94 -9.72 4.26 18.86
N THR A 95 -9.34 3.01 19.10
CA THR A 95 -8.85 2.59 20.40
C THR A 95 -7.34 2.70 20.42
N THR A 96 -6.78 3.02 21.58
CA THR A 96 -5.31 3.12 21.73
C THR A 96 -4.61 1.80 21.54
N HIS A 97 -5.34 0.67 21.70
CA HIS A 97 -4.79 -0.69 21.67
C HIS A 97 -3.53 -0.85 22.55
N GLY A 98 -3.44 -0.11 23.66
CA GLY A 98 -2.25 -0.07 24.52
C GLY A 98 -1.71 -1.46 24.89
N PRO A 99 -2.52 -2.37 25.46
CA PRO A 99 -2.07 -3.73 25.80
C PRO A 99 -1.56 -4.50 24.56
N HIS A 100 -2.25 -4.38 23.41
CA HIS A 100 -1.83 -5.05 22.18
C HIS A 100 -0.51 -4.50 21.61
N ARG A 101 -0.24 -3.19 21.77
CA ARG A 101 1.03 -2.59 21.38
C ARG A 101 2.18 -3.13 22.23
N ILE A 102 1.97 -3.23 23.54
CA ILE A 102 2.96 -3.81 24.46
C ILE A 102 3.19 -5.29 24.12
N ALA A 103 2.12 -6.07 23.96
CA ALA A 103 2.22 -7.47 23.58
C ALA A 103 2.96 -7.66 22.25
N LEU A 104 2.65 -6.82 21.25
CA LEU A 104 3.32 -6.86 19.94
C LEU A 104 4.81 -6.57 20.05
N VAL A 105 5.23 -5.58 20.84
CA VAL A 105 6.66 -5.27 21.06
C VAL A 105 7.36 -6.43 21.77
N ILE A 106 6.77 -7.00 22.81
CA ILE A 106 7.31 -8.15 23.55
C ILE A 106 7.44 -9.37 22.63
N CYS A 107 6.38 -9.70 21.88
CA CYS A 107 6.40 -10.84 20.96
C CYS A 107 7.38 -10.62 19.80
N CYS A 108 7.51 -9.40 19.29
CA CYS A 108 8.50 -9.05 18.28
C CYS A 108 9.94 -9.29 18.78
N GLY A 109 10.26 -8.84 20.00
CA GLY A 109 11.54 -9.15 20.63
C GLY A 109 11.73 -10.67 20.86
N GLY A 110 10.67 -11.34 21.25
CA GLY A 110 10.65 -12.79 21.46
C GLY A 110 10.82 -13.63 20.18
N VAL A 111 10.53 -13.09 18.98
CA VAL A 111 10.79 -13.79 17.69
C VAL A 111 12.25 -14.20 17.57
N PHE A 112 13.18 -13.39 18.06
CA PHE A 112 14.61 -13.71 18.01
C PHE A 112 15.00 -14.89 18.93
N MET A 113 14.15 -15.21 19.91
CA MET A 113 14.33 -16.34 20.83
C MET A 113 13.54 -17.56 20.38
N SER A 114 12.32 -17.38 19.87
CA SER A 114 11.43 -18.46 19.44
C SER A 114 10.70 -18.11 18.16
N PRO A 115 10.86 -18.90 17.07
CA PRO A 115 10.16 -18.68 15.81
C PRO A 115 8.64 -18.80 15.92
N ALA A 116 8.11 -19.53 16.91
CA ALA A 116 6.68 -19.67 17.15
C ALA A 116 5.98 -18.31 17.40
N LEU A 117 6.70 -17.32 17.93
CA LEU A 117 6.14 -15.98 18.18
C LEU A 117 5.84 -15.19 16.90
N VAL A 118 6.34 -15.62 15.73
CA VAL A 118 5.93 -15.07 14.42
C VAL A 118 4.41 -15.18 14.24
N PHE A 119 3.78 -16.26 14.67
CA PHE A 119 2.33 -16.45 14.56
C PHE A 119 1.55 -15.47 15.43
N VAL A 120 2.05 -15.20 16.63
CA VAL A 120 1.44 -14.21 17.55
C VAL A 120 1.59 -12.80 16.98
N VAL A 121 2.76 -12.46 16.45
CA VAL A 121 3.00 -11.19 15.77
C VAL A 121 2.05 -11.01 14.58
N LEU A 122 1.91 -12.03 13.70
CA LEU A 122 0.97 -12.00 12.58
C LEU A 122 -0.48 -11.80 13.04
N TYR A 123 -0.90 -12.49 14.09
CA TYR A 123 -2.23 -12.33 14.66
C TYR A 123 -2.46 -10.89 15.12
N LEU A 124 -1.54 -10.33 15.92
CA LEU A 124 -1.66 -8.98 16.43
C LEU A 124 -1.67 -7.92 15.31
N LEU A 125 -0.82 -8.09 14.30
CA LEU A 125 -0.77 -7.19 13.15
C LEU A 125 -2.06 -7.24 12.32
N THR A 126 -2.69 -8.41 12.21
CA THR A 126 -3.87 -8.61 11.37
C THR A 126 -5.15 -8.13 12.04
N HIS A 127 -5.38 -8.50 13.31
CA HIS A 127 -6.66 -8.26 13.98
C HIS A 127 -6.77 -6.87 14.63
N PRO A 128 -6.01 -6.53 15.68
CA PRO A 128 -6.19 -5.22 16.31
C PRO A 128 -5.70 -4.08 15.44
N PHE A 129 -4.60 -4.27 14.68
CA PHE A 129 -4.00 -3.19 13.88
C PHE A 129 -4.44 -3.17 12.43
N ARG A 130 -5.07 -4.22 11.93
CA ARG A 130 -5.58 -4.34 10.55
C ARG A 130 -4.57 -3.87 9.50
N LEU A 131 -3.33 -4.37 9.59
CA LEU A 131 -2.20 -3.87 8.80
C LEU A 131 -2.15 -4.42 7.36
N TRP A 132 -3.22 -5.06 6.87
CA TRP A 132 -3.34 -5.50 5.47
C TRP A 132 -3.66 -4.33 4.54
N GLU A 133 -2.91 -3.25 4.69
CA GLU A 133 -3.00 -2.10 3.82
C GLU A 133 -2.17 -2.33 2.56
N HIS A 134 -2.48 -1.56 1.51
CA HIS A 134 -1.88 -1.68 0.20
C HIS A 134 -0.34 -1.78 0.21
N HIS A 135 0.33 -0.88 0.91
CA HIS A 135 1.80 -0.85 0.98
C HIS A 135 2.36 -1.95 1.90
N ALA A 136 1.64 -2.33 2.95
CA ALA A 136 2.05 -3.41 3.85
C ALA A 136 1.79 -4.82 3.28
N THR A 137 1.18 -4.94 2.09
CA THR A 137 0.77 -6.24 1.54
C THR A 137 1.96 -7.15 1.26
N LEU A 138 3.03 -6.66 0.63
CA LEU A 138 4.22 -7.47 0.35
C LEU A 138 4.91 -7.95 1.64
N PRO A 139 5.25 -7.07 2.61
CA PRO A 139 5.88 -7.52 3.85
C PRO A 139 4.99 -8.45 4.70
N MET A 140 3.68 -8.18 4.79
CA MET A 140 2.75 -9.04 5.51
C MET A 140 2.66 -10.43 4.89
N ARG A 141 2.64 -10.54 3.57
CA ARG A 141 2.64 -11.81 2.84
C ARG A 141 3.97 -12.54 2.96
N SER A 142 5.07 -11.81 2.96
CA SER A 142 6.40 -12.38 3.20
C SER A 142 6.51 -12.97 4.60
N LEU A 143 5.99 -12.28 5.62
CA LEU A 143 5.93 -12.79 6.98
C LEU A 143 5.00 -14.02 7.09
N LEU A 144 3.86 -14.01 6.39
CA LEU A 144 2.93 -15.15 6.32
C LEU A 144 3.56 -16.38 5.64
N ALA A 145 4.29 -16.18 4.54
CA ALA A 145 5.03 -17.25 3.87
C ALA A 145 6.11 -17.85 4.78
N SER A 146 6.79 -16.99 5.54
CA SER A 146 7.76 -17.41 6.54
C SER A 146 7.11 -18.22 7.66
N ALA A 147 5.92 -17.82 8.14
CA ALA A 147 5.17 -18.58 9.12
C ALA A 147 4.73 -19.95 8.57
N ALA A 148 4.27 -20.03 7.30
CA ALA A 148 3.94 -21.28 6.65
C ALA A 148 5.16 -22.23 6.59
N PHE A 149 6.32 -21.68 6.25
CA PHE A 149 7.58 -22.44 6.23
C PHE A 149 7.99 -22.91 7.63
N LEU A 150 7.91 -22.05 8.66
CA LEU A 150 8.23 -22.44 10.04
C LEU A 150 7.34 -23.58 10.52
N LEU A 151 6.04 -23.52 10.21
CA LEU A 151 5.11 -24.59 10.53
C LEU A 151 5.49 -25.90 9.83
N ALA A 152 5.73 -25.83 8.51
CA ALA A 152 6.10 -26.99 7.71
C ALA A 152 7.41 -27.65 8.20
N ALA A 153 8.43 -26.83 8.46
CA ALA A 153 9.73 -27.30 8.95
C ALA A 153 9.62 -27.95 10.33
N THR A 154 8.87 -27.33 11.24
CA THR A 154 8.66 -27.87 12.61
C THR A 154 7.92 -29.19 12.58
N VAL A 155 6.79 -29.27 11.87
CA VAL A 155 6.00 -30.51 11.75
C VAL A 155 6.81 -31.62 11.09
N SER A 156 7.55 -31.31 10.03
CA SER A 156 8.41 -32.29 9.35
C SER A 156 9.53 -32.81 10.25
N HIS A 157 10.16 -31.92 11.02
CA HIS A 157 11.20 -32.32 11.98
C HIS A 157 10.65 -33.25 13.07
N GLN A 158 9.50 -32.94 13.63
CA GLN A 158 8.86 -33.76 14.66
C GLN A 158 8.40 -35.12 14.11
N ALA A 159 7.85 -35.16 12.89
CA ALA A 159 7.36 -36.40 12.28
C ALA A 159 8.49 -37.35 11.87
N ALA A 160 9.67 -36.82 11.52
CA ALA A 160 10.79 -37.63 11.06
C ALA A 160 11.48 -38.43 12.18
N GLY A 161 11.35 -38.01 13.44
CA GLY A 161 12.06 -38.64 14.56
C GLY A 161 13.56 -38.68 14.32
N SER A 162 14.21 -39.83 14.65
CA SER A 162 15.65 -40.04 14.42
C SER A 162 15.97 -40.59 13.02
N ALA A 163 14.97 -40.85 12.16
CA ALA A 163 15.12 -41.50 10.89
C ALA A 163 15.03 -40.51 9.69
N GLN A 164 16.14 -40.39 9.01
CA GLN A 164 16.37 -40.03 7.60
C GLN A 164 15.38 -39.09 6.86
N ARG A 165 15.94 -38.00 6.33
CA ARG A 165 15.38 -37.03 5.37
C ARG A 165 14.08 -36.37 5.81
N THR A 166 14.23 -35.32 6.61
CA THR A 166 13.15 -34.37 6.90
C THR A 166 12.81 -33.57 5.63
N LEU A 167 11.53 -33.45 5.32
CA LEU A 167 11.07 -32.43 4.39
C LEU A 167 11.43 -31.05 4.97
N PHE A 168 11.65 -30.07 4.10
CA PHE A 168 12.12 -28.74 4.49
C PHE A 168 13.46 -28.75 5.25
N ALA A 169 14.37 -29.63 4.84
CA ALA A 169 15.73 -29.69 5.37
C ALA A 169 16.58 -28.46 4.98
N THR A 170 16.10 -27.62 4.09
CA THR A 170 16.73 -26.38 3.66
C THR A 170 15.69 -25.26 3.58
N ALA A 171 16.13 -23.98 3.66
CA ALA A 171 15.27 -22.81 3.46
C ALA A 171 15.03 -22.48 1.96
N THR A 172 15.53 -23.33 1.05
CA THR A 172 15.40 -23.15 -0.41
C THR A 172 13.97 -22.88 -0.88
N PRO A 173 12.94 -23.66 -0.46
CA PRO A 173 11.57 -23.40 -0.87
C PRO A 173 11.04 -22.04 -0.42
N LEU A 174 11.38 -21.61 0.79
CA LEU A 174 11.00 -20.28 1.30
C LEU A 174 11.66 -19.19 0.48
N MET A 175 12.97 -19.26 0.26
CA MET A 175 13.70 -18.22 -0.48
C MET A 175 13.21 -18.10 -1.91
N PHE A 176 13.00 -19.22 -2.59
CA PHE A 176 12.39 -19.23 -3.91
C PHE A 176 11.00 -18.56 -3.88
N PHE A 177 10.15 -18.94 -2.93
CA PHE A 177 8.79 -18.41 -2.81
C PHE A 177 8.78 -16.89 -2.57
N LEU A 178 9.66 -16.40 -1.68
CA LEU A 178 9.77 -14.96 -1.38
C LEU A 178 10.27 -14.17 -2.59
N VAL A 179 11.30 -14.66 -3.30
CA VAL A 179 11.82 -13.98 -4.49
C VAL A 179 10.78 -14.01 -5.61
N VAL A 180 10.08 -15.12 -5.83
CA VAL A 180 8.98 -15.17 -6.82
C VAL A 180 7.85 -14.19 -6.46
N MET A 181 7.50 -14.09 -5.18
CA MET A 181 6.50 -13.13 -4.71
C MET A 181 6.95 -11.70 -5.01
N GLN A 182 8.18 -11.34 -4.65
CA GLN A 182 8.80 -10.04 -4.90
C GLN A 182 8.83 -9.73 -6.41
N VAL A 183 9.41 -10.63 -7.21
CA VAL A 183 9.48 -10.51 -8.68
C VAL A 183 8.11 -10.28 -9.30
N SER A 184 7.07 -11.00 -8.85
CA SER A 184 5.73 -10.89 -9.43
C SER A 184 5.12 -9.50 -9.29
N HIS A 185 5.42 -8.77 -8.21
CA HIS A 185 4.91 -7.41 -7.99
C HIS A 185 5.52 -6.42 -8.99
N TYR A 186 6.79 -6.57 -9.30
CA TYR A 186 7.46 -5.72 -10.31
C TYR A 186 7.10 -6.11 -11.74
N TRP A 187 7.14 -7.42 -12.03
CA TRP A 187 6.89 -7.92 -13.37
C TRP A 187 5.48 -7.60 -13.89
N ILE A 188 4.46 -7.74 -13.05
CA ILE A 188 3.08 -7.40 -13.41
C ILE A 188 2.91 -5.90 -13.67
N THR A 189 3.65 -5.05 -12.96
CA THR A 189 3.70 -3.60 -13.22
C THR A 189 4.29 -3.30 -14.60
N ALA A 190 5.33 -4.03 -15.02
CA ALA A 190 5.86 -3.90 -16.39
C ALA A 190 4.82 -4.29 -17.45
N PHE A 191 4.06 -5.36 -17.23
CA PHE A 191 2.96 -5.73 -18.13
C PHE A 191 1.89 -4.65 -18.20
N ALA A 192 1.47 -4.10 -17.07
CA ALA A 192 0.50 -3.02 -17.04
C ALA A 192 0.96 -1.83 -17.90
N LYS A 193 2.24 -1.45 -17.81
CA LYS A 193 2.83 -0.39 -18.65
C LYS A 193 2.91 -0.77 -20.11
N ALA A 194 3.27 -2.03 -20.43
CA ALA A 194 3.37 -2.52 -21.80
C ALA A 194 2.02 -2.50 -22.54
N TRP A 195 0.91 -2.66 -21.85
CA TRP A 195 -0.43 -2.64 -22.46
C TRP A 195 -1.10 -1.27 -22.50
N LEU A 196 -0.52 -0.23 -21.92
CA LEU A 196 -1.11 1.12 -21.96
C LEU A 196 -1.15 1.73 -23.37
N GLY A 197 -0.28 1.30 -24.26
CA GLY A 197 -0.16 1.88 -25.59
C GLY A 197 -0.12 0.85 -26.72
N PRO A 198 -0.08 1.30 -27.99
CA PRO A 198 -0.11 0.41 -29.14
C PRO A 198 1.15 -0.45 -29.30
N LYS A 199 2.26 -0.01 -28.69
CA LYS A 199 3.51 -0.76 -28.67
C LYS A 199 3.89 -1.06 -27.23
N TRP A 200 4.51 -2.21 -26.97
CA TRP A 200 4.90 -2.63 -25.62
C TRP A 200 5.82 -1.63 -24.89
N TYR A 201 6.52 -0.78 -25.61
CA TYR A 201 7.39 0.28 -25.08
C TYR A 201 6.77 1.68 -25.12
N SER A 202 5.50 1.83 -25.55
CA SER A 202 4.83 3.13 -25.67
C SER A 202 4.85 3.92 -24.37
N TRP A 203 4.78 3.25 -23.21
CA TRP A 203 4.89 3.94 -21.94
C TRP A 203 6.24 4.67 -21.79
N VAL A 204 7.33 4.06 -22.23
CA VAL A 204 8.66 4.69 -22.17
C VAL A 204 8.76 5.90 -23.11
N THR A 205 8.20 5.80 -24.32
CA THR A 205 8.33 6.86 -25.34
C THR A 205 7.33 8.01 -25.16
N ASP A 206 6.10 7.71 -24.74
CA ASP A 206 4.98 8.64 -24.82
C ASP A 206 4.56 9.22 -23.46
N ASN A 207 4.94 8.57 -22.35
CA ASN A 207 4.67 9.12 -21.01
C ASN A 207 5.55 10.33 -20.71
N GLN A 208 5.13 11.19 -19.79
CA GLN A 208 5.82 12.44 -19.44
C GLN A 208 5.92 12.55 -17.91
N LEU A 209 6.97 11.94 -17.36
CA LEU A 209 7.22 11.86 -15.91
C LEU A 209 7.29 13.24 -15.23
N HIS A 210 7.69 14.28 -15.95
CA HIS A 210 7.71 15.63 -15.40
C HIS A 210 6.33 16.18 -15.02
N HIS A 211 5.24 15.65 -15.61
CA HIS A 211 3.88 15.98 -15.18
C HIS A 211 3.58 15.41 -13.78
N LEU A 212 4.05 14.19 -13.47
CA LEU A 212 3.93 13.61 -12.12
C LEU A 212 4.58 14.51 -11.07
N ALA A 213 5.79 15.04 -11.34
CA ALA A 213 6.47 15.95 -10.43
C ALA A 213 5.71 17.26 -10.21
N ALA A 214 5.11 17.82 -11.28
CA ALA A 214 4.28 19.03 -11.18
C ALA A 214 3.00 18.77 -10.34
N SER A 215 2.33 17.64 -10.59
CA SER A 215 1.16 17.21 -9.83
C SER A 215 1.50 16.94 -8.36
N ALA A 216 2.63 16.30 -8.08
CA ALA A 216 3.08 16.05 -6.71
C ALA A 216 3.32 17.34 -5.94
N TYR A 217 3.90 18.36 -6.57
CA TYR A 217 4.06 19.69 -5.96
C TYR A 217 2.69 20.33 -5.69
N SER A 218 1.76 20.22 -6.61
CA SER A 218 0.38 20.67 -6.39
C SER A 218 -0.22 19.99 -5.15
N TRP A 219 -0.01 18.69 -4.96
CA TRP A 219 -0.51 17.92 -3.83
C TRP A 219 0.20 18.21 -2.49
N GLY A 220 1.34 18.90 -2.51
CA GLY A 220 2.08 19.28 -1.29
C GLY A 220 3.38 18.51 -1.08
N TRP A 221 3.87 17.79 -2.09
CA TRP A 221 5.22 17.26 -2.12
C TRP A 221 6.21 18.36 -2.52
N ALA A 222 7.37 18.40 -1.88
CA ALA A 222 8.47 19.33 -2.16
C ALA A 222 8.12 20.84 -2.04
N ARG A 223 6.95 21.22 -1.52
CA ARG A 223 6.59 22.65 -1.29
C ARG A 223 7.41 23.32 -0.18
N PHE A 224 8.29 22.61 0.50
CA PHE A 224 9.36 23.21 1.31
C PHE A 224 10.42 23.90 0.44
N LEU A 225 10.46 23.61 -0.87
CA LEU A 225 11.22 24.34 -1.87
C LEU A 225 10.36 25.39 -2.55
N PRO A 226 10.90 26.57 -2.91
CA PRO A 226 10.20 27.53 -3.75
C PRO A 226 9.85 26.92 -5.12
N TRP A 227 8.73 27.36 -5.70
CA TRP A 227 8.32 26.91 -7.04
C TRP A 227 9.43 27.07 -8.10
N THR A 228 10.17 28.17 -8.05
CA THR A 228 11.29 28.41 -9.00
C THR A 228 12.35 27.33 -8.95
N THR A 229 12.68 26.83 -7.76
CA THR A 229 13.62 25.71 -7.59
C THR A 229 13.02 24.41 -8.10
N TRP A 230 11.78 24.08 -7.70
CA TRP A 230 11.12 22.85 -8.12
C TRP A 230 10.87 22.82 -9.63
N ARG A 231 10.52 23.96 -10.23
CA ARG A 231 10.40 24.12 -11.68
C ARG A 231 11.71 23.76 -12.41
N ASN A 232 12.86 24.13 -11.86
CA ASN A 232 14.14 23.74 -12.44
C ASN A 232 14.37 22.22 -12.35
N VAL A 233 13.97 21.57 -11.24
CA VAL A 233 13.97 20.11 -11.13
C VAL A 233 13.07 19.49 -12.21
N ILE A 234 11.86 20.01 -12.41
CA ILE A 234 10.93 19.56 -13.45
C ILE A 234 11.56 19.71 -14.86
N ARG A 235 12.27 20.79 -15.12
CA ARG A 235 13.00 20.98 -16.40
C ARG A 235 14.10 19.94 -16.61
N VAL A 236 14.85 19.62 -15.57
CA VAL A 236 15.86 18.55 -15.64
C VAL A 236 15.18 17.20 -15.86
N LEU A 237 14.10 16.91 -15.13
CA LEU A 237 13.30 15.69 -15.33
C LEU A 237 12.80 15.56 -16.76
N ARG A 238 12.33 16.64 -17.37
CA ARG A 238 11.85 16.65 -18.77
C ARG A 238 12.91 16.19 -19.77
N VAL A 239 14.17 16.50 -19.50
CA VAL A 239 15.30 16.07 -20.37
C VAL A 239 15.70 14.62 -20.05
N THR A 240 15.63 14.21 -18.80
CA THR A 240 16.11 12.91 -18.31
C THR A 240 15.02 11.84 -18.22
N GLU A 241 13.75 12.18 -18.41
CA GLU A 241 12.62 11.28 -18.19
C GLU A 241 12.67 10.01 -19.02
N LYS A 242 13.12 10.07 -20.29
CA LYS A 242 13.15 8.88 -21.14
C LYS A 242 14.15 7.83 -20.66
N PRO A 243 15.41 8.15 -20.37
CA PRO A 243 16.32 7.19 -19.74
C PRO A 243 15.82 6.70 -18.36
N MET A 244 15.19 7.57 -17.53
CA MET A 244 14.63 7.15 -16.25
C MET A 244 13.46 6.19 -16.43
N GLN A 245 12.55 6.45 -17.37
CA GLN A 245 11.44 5.57 -17.70
C GLN A 245 11.92 4.23 -18.28
N LEU A 246 12.93 4.25 -19.15
CA LEU A 246 13.53 3.04 -19.69
C LEU A 246 14.16 2.20 -18.57
N MET A 247 14.89 2.83 -17.65
CA MET A 247 15.50 2.15 -16.50
C MET A 247 14.42 1.55 -15.59
N GLY A 248 13.40 2.33 -15.22
CA GLY A 248 12.31 1.87 -14.36
C GLY A 248 11.54 0.72 -15.01
N PHE A 249 11.15 0.85 -16.27
CA PHE A 249 10.47 -0.21 -17.01
C PHE A 249 11.36 -1.44 -17.20
N GLY A 250 12.65 -1.25 -17.47
CA GLY A 250 13.62 -2.34 -17.64
C GLY A 250 13.81 -3.15 -16.36
N VAL A 251 13.97 -2.49 -15.22
CA VAL A 251 14.13 -3.13 -13.91
C VAL A 251 12.89 -3.94 -13.50
N GLU A 252 11.71 -3.51 -13.93
CA GLU A 252 10.47 -4.25 -13.72
C GLU A 252 10.31 -5.42 -14.73
N LEU A 253 10.57 -5.17 -16.01
CA LEU A 253 10.41 -6.16 -17.09
C LEU A 253 11.39 -7.33 -16.92
N LEU A 254 12.63 -7.02 -16.54
CA LEU A 254 13.69 -8.00 -16.36
C LEU A 254 13.68 -8.66 -14.97
N ALA A 255 12.71 -8.32 -14.11
CA ALA A 255 12.58 -8.86 -12.76
C ALA A 255 12.70 -10.40 -12.68
N PRO A 256 12.14 -11.23 -13.61
CA PRO A 256 12.31 -12.67 -13.55
C PRO A 256 13.76 -13.15 -13.57
N LEU A 257 14.70 -12.36 -14.15
CA LEU A 257 16.11 -12.71 -14.16
C LEU A 257 16.72 -12.82 -12.76
N ALA A 258 16.09 -12.23 -11.75
CA ALA A 258 16.46 -12.42 -10.34
C ALA A 258 16.46 -13.91 -9.92
N LEU A 259 15.73 -14.79 -10.62
CA LEU A 259 15.69 -16.22 -10.33
C LEU A 259 16.83 -17.01 -10.97
N LEU A 260 17.67 -16.38 -11.82
CA LEU A 260 18.81 -17.07 -12.46
C LEU A 260 19.98 -17.29 -11.52
N ASP A 261 20.24 -16.32 -10.63
CA ASP A 261 21.41 -16.36 -9.74
C ASP A 261 21.14 -15.55 -8.48
N VAL A 262 21.65 -15.99 -7.36
CA VAL A 262 21.49 -15.30 -6.07
C VAL A 262 22.03 -13.86 -6.08
N ARG A 263 23.12 -13.61 -6.81
CA ARG A 263 23.70 -12.27 -6.94
C ARG A 263 22.78 -11.36 -7.75
N LEU A 264 22.11 -11.91 -8.78
CA LEU A 264 21.08 -11.17 -9.51
C LEU A 264 19.88 -10.88 -8.60
N ALA A 265 19.42 -11.83 -7.79
CA ALA A 265 18.34 -11.60 -6.84
C ALA A 265 18.67 -10.46 -5.86
N ILE A 266 19.88 -10.46 -5.29
CA ILE A 266 20.38 -9.39 -4.43
C ILE A 266 20.46 -8.07 -5.21
N GLY A 267 21.04 -8.09 -6.40
CA GLY A 267 21.17 -6.91 -7.26
C GLY A 267 19.84 -6.29 -7.62
N PHE A 268 18.86 -7.10 -8.01
CA PHE A 268 17.49 -6.64 -8.29
C PHE A 268 16.80 -6.08 -7.04
N SER A 269 16.91 -6.73 -5.88
CA SER A 269 16.32 -6.21 -4.63
C SER A 269 16.88 -4.82 -4.27
N VAL A 270 18.18 -4.60 -4.45
CA VAL A 270 18.79 -3.28 -4.28
C VAL A 270 18.32 -2.30 -5.35
N ALA A 271 18.24 -2.73 -6.62
CA ALA A 271 17.77 -1.89 -7.71
C ALA A 271 16.32 -1.46 -7.51
N TRP A 272 15.43 -2.35 -7.04
CA TRP A 272 14.05 -2.01 -6.71
C TRP A 272 13.95 -1.03 -5.54
N SER A 273 14.79 -1.20 -4.51
CA SER A 273 14.87 -0.22 -3.42
C SER A 273 15.26 1.17 -3.92
N LEU A 274 16.26 1.26 -4.80
CA LEU A 274 16.69 2.52 -5.42
C LEU A 274 15.60 3.09 -6.36
N PHE A 275 14.90 2.23 -7.11
CA PHE A 275 13.76 2.62 -7.93
C PHE A 275 12.65 3.26 -7.09
N HIS A 276 12.27 2.66 -5.96
CA HIS A 276 11.28 3.25 -5.07
C HIS A 276 11.73 4.58 -4.44
N LEU A 277 13.02 4.74 -4.14
CA LEU A 277 13.57 6.04 -3.71
C LEU A 277 13.46 7.07 -4.83
N GLY A 278 13.67 6.67 -6.09
CA GLY A 278 13.45 7.53 -7.25
C GLY A 278 11.98 7.95 -7.40
N VAL A 279 11.05 7.02 -7.27
CA VAL A 279 9.61 7.30 -7.26
C VAL A 279 9.27 8.29 -6.16
N PHE A 280 9.76 8.06 -4.94
CA PHE A 280 9.57 8.99 -3.82
C PHE A 280 10.11 10.39 -4.12
N ALA A 281 11.31 10.51 -4.65
CA ALA A 281 11.92 11.81 -4.96
C ALA A 281 11.08 12.62 -5.95
N VAL A 282 10.43 11.98 -6.92
CA VAL A 282 9.63 12.63 -7.95
C VAL A 282 8.20 12.90 -7.50
N SER A 283 7.58 11.95 -6.79
CA SER A 283 6.13 11.93 -6.54
C SER A 283 5.71 12.17 -5.09
N GLY A 284 6.62 12.05 -4.12
CA GLY A 284 6.26 12.04 -2.70
C GLY A 284 5.59 10.74 -2.22
N LEU A 285 5.49 9.72 -3.08
CA LEU A 285 4.98 8.39 -2.72
C LEU A 285 6.11 7.55 -2.14
N LEU A 286 6.08 7.31 -0.85
CA LEU A 286 7.14 6.61 -0.13
C LEU A 286 6.78 5.14 0.10
N PHE A 287 7.34 4.25 -0.69
CA PHE A 287 7.20 2.80 -0.55
C PHE A 287 8.24 2.23 0.43
N TRP A 288 8.39 2.84 1.59
CA TRP A 288 9.42 2.45 2.56
C TRP A 288 9.29 1.01 3.04
N ASP A 289 8.07 0.49 3.17
CA ASP A 289 7.79 -0.90 3.54
C ASP A 289 8.39 -1.88 2.53
N TRP A 290 8.32 -1.53 1.23
CA TRP A 290 8.89 -2.33 0.15
C TRP A 290 10.40 -2.22 0.12
N ILE A 291 10.93 -1.00 0.23
CA ILE A 291 12.38 -0.76 0.31
C ILE A 291 13.00 -1.61 1.41
N VAL A 292 12.42 -1.57 2.62
CA VAL A 292 12.94 -2.34 3.76
C VAL A 292 12.76 -3.84 3.54
N THR A 293 11.64 -4.29 2.97
CA THR A 293 11.40 -5.71 2.66
C THR A 293 12.41 -6.22 1.64
N ASP A 294 12.66 -5.47 0.57
CA ASP A 294 13.64 -5.82 -0.46
C ASP A 294 15.05 -5.95 0.14
N LEU A 295 15.43 -5.02 1.01
CA LEU A 295 16.73 -5.07 1.70
C LEU A 295 16.84 -6.21 2.72
N ILE A 296 15.75 -6.56 3.43
CA ILE A 296 15.71 -7.72 4.34
C ILE A 296 15.91 -9.02 3.54
N ILE A 297 15.21 -9.17 2.41
CA ILE A 297 15.35 -10.35 1.54
C ILE A 297 16.79 -10.41 0.99
N ALA A 298 17.33 -9.30 0.51
CA ALA A 298 18.72 -9.24 0.04
C ALA A 298 19.72 -9.64 1.13
N ALA A 299 19.54 -9.13 2.36
CA ALA A 299 20.39 -9.46 3.50
C ALA A 299 20.30 -10.96 3.87
N ALA A 300 19.10 -11.53 3.85
CA ALA A 300 18.90 -12.96 4.09
C ALA A 300 19.57 -13.82 3.02
N LEU A 301 19.46 -13.43 1.75
CA LEU A 301 20.12 -14.13 0.63
C LEU A 301 21.66 -14.12 0.77
N LEU A 302 22.25 -13.05 1.31
CA LEU A 302 23.69 -12.97 1.58
C LEU A 302 24.16 -13.96 2.65
N THR A 303 23.27 -14.40 3.55
CA THR A 303 23.60 -15.37 4.60
C THR A 303 23.33 -16.82 4.21
N MET A 304 22.75 -17.06 3.03
CA MET A 304 22.49 -18.41 2.55
C MET A 304 23.79 -19.17 2.23
N PRO A 305 23.90 -20.46 2.61
CA PRO A 305 24.98 -21.32 2.12
C PRO A 305 24.94 -21.41 0.58
N SER A 306 26.11 -21.47 -0.06
CA SER A 306 26.22 -21.50 -1.54
C SER A 306 25.48 -22.68 -2.17
N SER A 307 25.44 -23.84 -1.51
CA SER A 307 24.72 -25.02 -1.97
C SER A 307 23.19 -24.83 -1.98
N ALA A 308 22.65 -24.13 -0.96
CA ALA A 308 21.23 -23.81 -0.87
C ALA A 308 20.84 -22.72 -1.89
N ALA A 309 21.71 -21.72 -2.06
CA ALA A 309 21.55 -20.70 -3.09
C ALA A 309 21.55 -21.31 -4.49
N ALA A 310 22.49 -22.22 -4.81
CA ALA A 310 22.54 -22.91 -6.09
C ALA A 310 21.30 -23.81 -6.34
N ALA A 311 20.60 -24.26 -5.30
CA ALA A 311 19.36 -25.01 -5.43
C ALA A 311 18.12 -24.12 -5.64
N ALA A 312 18.15 -22.87 -5.13
CA ALA A 312 17.04 -21.92 -5.25
C ALA A 312 17.09 -21.08 -6.53
N PHE A 313 18.25 -20.96 -7.17
CA PHE A 313 18.48 -20.10 -8.33
C PHE A 313 19.10 -20.85 -9.49
N GLY A 314 18.79 -20.46 -10.73
CA GLY A 314 19.30 -21.05 -11.96
C GLY A 314 18.26 -21.08 -13.09
N ALA A 315 18.60 -21.69 -14.21
CA ALA A 315 17.70 -21.74 -15.38
C ALA A 315 16.38 -22.48 -15.07
N LEU A 316 16.43 -23.59 -14.33
CA LEU A 316 15.24 -24.32 -13.95
C LEU A 316 14.39 -23.57 -12.90
N PRO A 317 14.94 -23.02 -11.81
CA PRO A 317 14.20 -22.10 -10.93
C PRO A 317 13.58 -20.91 -11.66
N LEU A 318 14.28 -20.31 -12.63
CA LEU A 318 13.69 -19.25 -13.47
C LEU A 318 12.45 -19.75 -14.22
N LEU A 319 12.56 -20.90 -14.91
CA LEU A 319 11.43 -21.46 -15.65
C LEU A 319 10.25 -21.79 -14.72
N LEU A 320 10.53 -22.46 -13.59
CA LEU A 320 9.51 -22.78 -12.58
C LEU A 320 8.89 -21.50 -12.00
N GLY A 321 9.67 -20.46 -11.73
CA GLY A 321 9.20 -19.18 -11.24
C GLY A 321 8.28 -18.47 -12.23
N VAL A 322 8.62 -18.47 -13.52
CA VAL A 322 7.76 -17.89 -14.58
C VAL A 322 6.45 -18.67 -14.68
N VAL A 323 6.50 -20.02 -14.69
CA VAL A 323 5.28 -20.86 -14.71
C VAL A 323 4.45 -20.60 -13.44
N PHE A 324 5.09 -20.57 -12.28
CA PHE A 324 4.42 -20.30 -11.00
C PHE A 324 3.72 -18.93 -11.00
N MET A 325 4.39 -17.87 -11.49
CA MET A 325 3.81 -16.53 -11.60
C MET A 325 2.66 -16.48 -12.62
N ALA A 326 2.76 -17.19 -13.73
CA ALA A 326 1.69 -17.27 -14.72
C ALA A 326 0.44 -17.98 -14.19
N VAL A 327 0.62 -19.05 -13.40
CA VAL A 327 -0.50 -19.83 -12.87
C VAL A 327 -1.13 -19.17 -11.65
N PHE A 328 -0.34 -18.62 -10.75
CA PHE A 328 -0.84 -18.11 -9.46
C PHE A 328 -0.96 -16.59 -9.42
N PRO A 329 0.13 -15.78 -9.42
CA PRO A 329 0.01 -14.33 -9.31
C PRO A 329 -0.72 -13.66 -10.47
N LEU A 330 -0.42 -14.03 -11.73
CA LEU A 330 -1.12 -13.47 -12.90
C LEU A 330 -2.62 -13.83 -12.92
N ARG A 331 -2.99 -14.98 -12.36
CA ARG A 331 -4.38 -15.40 -12.19
C ARG A 331 -4.98 -14.97 -10.85
N HIS A 332 -4.26 -14.19 -10.06
CA HIS A 332 -4.68 -13.71 -8.73
C HIS A 332 -5.16 -14.81 -7.77
N ARG A 333 -4.54 -16.01 -7.84
CA ARG A 333 -4.96 -17.16 -7.04
C ARG A 333 -4.37 -17.19 -5.64
N LEU A 334 -3.09 -16.80 -5.48
CA LEU A 334 -2.40 -16.80 -4.19
C LEU A 334 -2.28 -15.39 -3.62
N TRP A 335 -1.83 -14.43 -4.42
CA TRP A 335 -1.78 -13.02 -4.08
C TRP A 335 -2.08 -12.18 -5.32
N LYS A 336 -2.43 -10.92 -5.08
CA LYS A 336 -2.73 -9.97 -6.15
C LYS A 336 -1.64 -8.90 -6.19
N PRO A 337 -0.66 -9.01 -7.08
CA PRO A 337 0.24 -7.91 -7.38
C PRO A 337 -0.56 -6.76 -7.99
N MET A 338 -0.23 -5.53 -7.63
CA MET A 338 -0.90 -4.39 -8.23
C MET A 338 -0.27 -4.01 -9.56
N PRO A 339 -1.06 -3.92 -10.62
CA PRO A 339 -0.59 -3.45 -11.92
C PRO A 339 -0.48 -1.91 -11.91
N LEU A 340 0.69 -1.38 -11.56
CA LEU A 340 0.94 0.05 -11.48
C LEU A 340 1.38 0.60 -12.85
N GLY A 341 0.41 0.87 -13.71
CA GLY A 341 0.64 1.43 -15.05
C GLY A 341 -0.41 2.48 -15.39
N TRP A 342 0.01 3.70 -15.73
CA TRP A 342 -0.82 4.83 -16.11
C TRP A 342 -0.04 5.82 -16.96
N TRP A 343 -0.75 6.80 -17.52
CA TRP A 343 -0.18 7.96 -18.19
C TRP A 343 -0.21 9.16 -17.27
N ASP A 344 0.88 9.89 -17.17
CA ASP A 344 0.95 11.15 -16.45
C ASP A 344 0.38 12.28 -17.30
N THR A 345 -0.49 13.10 -16.70
CA THR A 345 -1.09 14.26 -17.36
C THR A 345 -0.77 15.55 -16.61
N PRO A 346 -0.82 16.69 -17.29
CA PRO A 346 -0.59 17.99 -16.65
C PRO A 346 -1.75 18.45 -15.76
N LEU A 347 -2.90 17.75 -15.77
CA LEU A 347 -4.09 18.10 -14.99
C LEU A 347 -4.08 17.36 -13.66
N THR A 348 -4.17 18.09 -12.57
CA THR A 348 -4.35 17.54 -11.22
C THR A 348 -5.62 18.08 -10.57
N GLN A 349 -6.31 17.21 -9.86
CA GLN A 349 -7.56 17.49 -9.16
C GLN A 349 -7.42 17.07 -7.71
N ARG A 350 -7.80 17.93 -6.78
CA ARG A 350 -7.69 17.61 -5.36
C ARG A 350 -8.66 18.36 -4.48
N MET A 351 -8.91 17.82 -3.29
CA MET A 351 -9.63 18.45 -2.22
C MET A 351 -8.64 19.01 -1.19
N HIS A 352 -8.93 20.18 -0.65
CA HIS A 352 -8.22 20.77 0.46
C HIS A 352 -9.13 20.85 1.67
N TRP A 353 -8.58 20.55 2.83
CA TRP A 353 -9.20 20.79 4.12
C TRP A 353 -8.48 21.96 4.77
N ILE A 354 -9.22 23.03 5.04
CA ILE A 354 -8.71 24.23 5.68
C ILE A 354 -9.41 24.38 7.03
N ALA A 355 -8.65 24.28 8.10
CA ALA A 355 -9.15 24.50 9.45
C ALA A 355 -9.08 25.99 9.80
N GLU A 356 -10.16 26.55 10.30
CA GLU A 356 -10.26 27.91 10.80
C GLU A 356 -10.33 27.87 12.32
N THR A 357 -9.43 28.58 12.97
CA THR A 357 -9.37 28.74 14.43
C THR A 357 -10.39 29.79 14.94
N ASP A 358 -10.52 29.93 16.26
CA ASP A 358 -11.44 30.88 16.88
C ASP A 358 -11.11 32.34 16.54
N ASP A 359 -9.84 32.67 16.31
CA ASP A 359 -9.35 33.98 15.89
C ASP A 359 -9.42 34.20 14.37
N GLY A 360 -9.96 33.25 13.61
CA GLY A 360 -10.08 33.35 12.15
C GLY A 360 -8.81 32.95 11.39
N THR A 361 -7.76 32.49 12.05
CA THR A 361 -6.54 32.03 11.38
C THR A 361 -6.83 30.75 10.58
N GLN A 362 -6.42 30.71 9.31
CA GLN A 362 -6.57 29.54 8.45
C GLN A 362 -5.32 28.67 8.47
N LEU A 363 -5.53 27.37 8.64
CA LEU A 363 -4.50 26.34 8.72
C LEU A 363 -4.79 25.22 7.74
N GLY A 364 -3.79 24.73 7.03
CA GLY A 364 -3.92 23.58 6.14
C GLY A 364 -3.97 22.27 6.95
N VAL A 365 -4.97 21.45 6.66
CA VAL A 365 -5.02 20.08 7.20
C VAL A 365 -4.39 19.14 6.17
N TYR A 366 -3.16 18.75 6.42
CA TYR A 366 -2.40 17.90 5.50
C TYR A 366 -2.47 16.42 5.90
N ASN A 367 -2.06 15.55 4.99
CA ASN A 367 -2.18 14.09 5.11
C ASN A 367 -1.69 13.51 6.45
N ASN A 368 -0.61 14.05 7.01
CA ASN A 368 -0.04 13.56 8.26
C ASN A 368 -0.95 13.68 9.49
N LEU A 369 -1.98 14.51 9.40
CA LEU A 369 -2.96 14.66 10.48
C LEU A 369 -4.08 13.63 10.38
N MET A 370 -4.59 13.38 9.17
CA MET A 370 -5.78 12.60 8.92
C MET A 370 -5.48 11.09 8.76
N CYS A 371 -4.27 10.63 9.13
CA CYS A 371 -3.92 9.21 9.20
C CYS A 371 -4.78 8.49 10.27
N PRO A 372 -5.40 7.37 9.98
CA PRO A 372 -5.24 6.41 8.89
C PRO A 372 -6.07 6.69 7.63
N HIS A 373 -6.74 7.82 7.54
CA HIS A 373 -7.63 8.18 6.45
C HIS A 373 -6.93 8.77 5.23
N GLU A 374 -5.62 9.03 5.31
CA GLU A 374 -4.82 9.58 4.21
C GLU A 374 -5.09 8.90 2.87
N ARG A 375 -5.19 7.59 2.87
CA ARG A 375 -5.50 6.82 1.66
C ARG A 375 -6.86 7.10 1.10
N LEU A 376 -7.85 7.12 1.97
CA LEU A 376 -9.22 7.41 1.59
C LEU A 376 -9.30 8.80 0.98
N TYR A 377 -8.75 9.78 1.67
CA TYR A 377 -8.80 11.17 1.23
C TYR A 377 -7.95 11.38 -0.03
N GLY A 378 -6.74 10.82 -0.09
CA GLY A 378 -5.89 10.89 -1.27
C GLY A 378 -6.47 10.18 -2.48
N LYS A 379 -7.14 9.03 -2.29
CA LYS A 379 -7.64 8.19 -3.38
C LYS A 379 -9.09 8.42 -3.76
N VAL A 380 -9.93 8.84 -2.83
CA VAL A 380 -11.39 8.84 -2.99
C VAL A 380 -12.02 10.23 -2.90
N HIS A 381 -11.32 11.23 -2.40
CA HIS A 381 -11.91 12.57 -2.26
C HIS A 381 -12.22 13.25 -3.60
N ALA A 382 -11.48 12.90 -4.65
CA ALA A 382 -11.84 13.33 -6.00
C ALA A 382 -13.06 12.59 -6.56
N CYS A 383 -13.54 11.55 -5.86
CA CYS A 383 -14.68 10.74 -6.28
C CYS A 383 -15.97 11.24 -5.66
N PHE A 384 -16.17 11.00 -4.37
CA PHE A 384 -17.48 11.25 -3.74
C PHE A 384 -17.63 12.65 -3.11
N LEU A 385 -16.53 13.37 -2.87
CA LEU A 385 -16.55 14.73 -2.35
C LEU A 385 -16.47 15.79 -3.44
N ALA A 386 -15.90 15.46 -4.60
CA ALA A 386 -15.68 16.43 -5.66
C ALA A 386 -17.00 16.96 -6.22
N PRO A 387 -17.12 18.27 -6.47
CA PRO A 387 -18.34 18.85 -7.06
C PRO A 387 -18.50 18.53 -8.55
N LYS A 388 -17.44 18.03 -9.18
CA LYS A 388 -17.39 17.68 -10.61
C LYS A 388 -16.85 16.25 -10.78
N ALA A 389 -17.29 15.56 -11.83
CA ALA A 389 -16.73 14.26 -12.19
C ALA A 389 -15.22 14.34 -12.47
N GLY A 390 -14.45 13.39 -11.96
CA GLY A 390 -13.01 13.33 -12.19
C GLY A 390 -12.64 12.88 -13.60
N VAL A 391 -11.69 13.52 -14.24
CA VAL A 391 -11.10 13.08 -15.54
C VAL A 391 -9.68 12.54 -15.38
N SER A 392 -9.03 12.84 -14.27
CA SER A 392 -7.77 12.22 -13.86
C SER A 392 -7.89 11.67 -12.45
N TYR A 393 -7.03 10.74 -12.14
CA TYR A 393 -6.93 10.14 -10.82
C TYR A 393 -5.81 10.81 -10.01
N HIS A 394 -5.43 10.23 -8.90
CA HIS A 394 -4.37 10.69 -8.02
C HIS A 394 -3.12 11.13 -8.80
N LEU A 395 -2.61 12.32 -8.52
CA LEU A 395 -1.45 12.92 -9.17
C LEU A 395 -1.56 13.10 -10.71
N GLY A 396 -2.78 13.21 -11.24
CA GLY A 396 -2.98 13.44 -12.68
C GLY A 396 -2.90 12.17 -13.52
N GLU A 397 -3.05 11.01 -12.94
CA GLU A 397 -2.98 9.70 -13.60
C GLU A 397 -4.22 9.45 -14.47
N VAL A 398 -4.02 8.89 -15.66
CA VAL A 398 -5.08 8.37 -16.53
C VAL A 398 -4.66 7.07 -17.19
N TRP A 399 -5.62 6.18 -17.51
CA TRP A 399 -5.31 4.88 -18.11
C TRP A 399 -5.53 4.83 -19.61
N LYS A 400 -6.38 5.71 -20.17
CA LYS A 400 -6.63 5.79 -21.62
C LYS A 400 -5.71 6.80 -22.27
N ARG A 401 -5.04 6.37 -23.34
CA ARG A 401 -4.13 7.22 -24.12
C ARG A 401 -4.84 8.39 -24.76
N ASP A 402 -6.03 8.15 -25.35
CA ASP A 402 -6.83 9.19 -25.98
C ASP A 402 -7.27 10.28 -24.99
N LEU A 403 -7.63 9.89 -23.76
CA LEU A 403 -7.96 10.83 -22.68
C LEU A 403 -6.73 11.67 -22.30
N ARG A 404 -5.56 11.04 -22.13
CA ARG A 404 -4.30 11.75 -21.93
C ARG A 404 -4.05 12.79 -23.02
N ASP A 405 -4.18 12.39 -24.29
CA ASP A 405 -3.90 13.24 -25.44
C ASP A 405 -4.91 14.40 -25.52
N LYS A 406 -6.19 14.16 -25.22
CA LYS A 406 -7.22 15.21 -25.12
C LYS A 406 -6.90 16.20 -24.00
N ILE A 407 -6.53 15.72 -22.81
CA ILE A 407 -6.14 16.60 -21.69
C ILE A 407 -4.93 17.45 -22.07
N ARG A 408 -3.92 16.88 -22.70
CA ARG A 408 -2.74 17.62 -23.18
C ARG A 408 -3.08 18.65 -24.24
N ALA A 409 -3.93 18.30 -25.20
CA ALA A 409 -4.38 19.19 -26.26
C ALA A 409 -5.26 20.34 -25.76
N ALA A 410 -6.03 20.12 -24.67
CA ALA A 410 -6.88 21.15 -24.08
C ALA A 410 -6.08 22.33 -23.53
N GLY A 411 -4.82 22.10 -23.11
CA GLY A 411 -4.03 23.13 -22.43
C GLY A 411 -4.68 23.60 -21.11
N PRO A 412 -4.26 24.74 -20.57
CA PRO A 412 -4.81 25.33 -19.37
C PRO A 412 -6.17 26.03 -19.61
N ASN A 413 -7.11 25.34 -20.25
CA ASN A 413 -8.42 25.85 -20.62
C ASN A 413 -9.54 25.10 -19.87
N ALA A 414 -10.14 25.74 -18.87
CA ALA A 414 -11.17 25.12 -18.04
C ALA A 414 -12.37 24.64 -18.84
N ALA A 415 -12.85 25.40 -19.84
CA ALA A 415 -13.99 25.02 -20.68
C ALA A 415 -13.68 23.80 -21.58
N ALA A 416 -12.43 23.67 -22.05
CA ALA A 416 -12.00 22.48 -22.79
C ALA A 416 -11.93 21.24 -21.88
N ILE A 417 -11.44 21.40 -20.66
CA ILE A 417 -11.42 20.32 -19.64
C ILE A 417 -12.85 19.92 -19.26
N ASP A 418 -13.78 20.86 -19.09
CA ASP A 418 -15.18 20.54 -18.80
C ASP A 418 -15.86 19.75 -19.93
N ARG A 419 -15.58 20.07 -21.21
CA ARG A 419 -16.05 19.24 -22.36
C ARG A 419 -15.48 17.81 -22.34
N ILE A 420 -14.21 17.67 -21.96
CA ILE A 420 -13.60 16.33 -21.78
C ILE A 420 -14.29 15.59 -20.63
N ARG A 421 -14.62 16.31 -19.56
CA ARG A 421 -15.34 15.78 -18.41
C ARG A 421 -16.72 15.23 -18.74
N GLU A 422 -17.48 15.94 -19.58
CA GLU A 422 -18.79 15.49 -20.06
C GLU A 422 -18.73 14.16 -20.80
N GLN A 423 -17.63 13.92 -21.54
CA GLN A 423 -17.43 12.71 -22.34
C GLN A 423 -16.74 11.57 -21.59
N HIS A 424 -15.86 11.87 -20.66
CA HIS A 424 -14.93 10.93 -20.03
C HIS A 424 -14.92 10.96 -18.50
N GLY A 425 -15.66 11.87 -17.88
CA GLY A 425 -15.74 11.95 -16.43
C GLY A 425 -16.48 10.73 -15.87
N VAL A 426 -15.85 10.01 -14.96
CA VAL A 426 -16.36 8.71 -14.48
C VAL A 426 -16.78 8.77 -13.02
N ILE A 427 -16.23 9.71 -12.26
CA ILE A 427 -16.42 9.76 -10.83
C ILE A 427 -17.36 10.89 -10.50
N VAL A 428 -18.49 10.54 -9.90
CA VAL A 428 -19.53 11.49 -9.50
C VAL A 428 -19.58 11.55 -7.98
N ARG A 429 -19.97 12.71 -7.44
CA ARG A 429 -20.22 12.90 -6.03
C ARG A 429 -21.28 11.92 -5.53
N ASP A 430 -20.99 11.25 -4.41
CA ASP A 430 -21.97 10.47 -3.65
C ASP A 430 -22.44 11.32 -2.46
N GLU A 431 -23.68 11.78 -2.48
CA GLU A 431 -24.20 12.70 -1.47
C GLU A 431 -24.30 12.07 -0.08
N ALA A 432 -24.61 10.77 0.00
CA ALA A 432 -24.73 10.07 1.28
C ALA A 432 -23.35 9.91 1.92
N LEU A 433 -22.34 9.50 1.15
CA LEU A 433 -20.96 9.40 1.61
C LEU A 433 -20.39 10.78 1.94
N ALA A 434 -20.69 11.81 1.14
CA ALA A 434 -20.25 13.18 1.40
C ALA A 434 -20.83 13.72 2.72
N ALA A 435 -22.14 13.55 2.94
CA ALA A 435 -22.78 13.96 4.18
C ALA A 435 -22.20 13.25 5.40
N ALA A 436 -22.05 11.92 5.32
CA ALA A 436 -21.44 11.13 6.38
C ALA A 436 -19.99 11.56 6.68
N HIS A 437 -19.24 11.95 5.64
CA HIS A 437 -17.89 12.46 5.79
C HIS A 437 -17.84 13.83 6.48
N LEU A 438 -18.76 14.73 6.17
CA LEU A 438 -18.86 16.03 6.84
C LEU A 438 -19.16 15.86 8.34
N ASP A 439 -20.05 14.93 8.70
CA ASP A 439 -20.33 14.60 10.09
C ASP A 439 -19.11 13.98 10.79
N TYR A 440 -18.35 13.15 10.10
CA TYR A 440 -17.10 12.62 10.62
C TYR A 440 -16.07 13.74 10.87
N LEU A 441 -15.90 14.70 9.96
CA LEU A 441 -15.00 15.85 10.16
C LEU A 441 -15.41 16.69 11.36
N ARG A 442 -16.72 16.94 11.52
CA ARG A 442 -17.27 17.65 12.69
C ARG A 442 -16.85 16.96 13.98
N ARG A 443 -17.04 15.65 14.06
CA ARG A 443 -16.70 14.86 15.22
C ARG A 443 -15.18 14.79 15.45
N PHE A 444 -14.40 14.59 14.37
CA PHE A 444 -12.95 14.53 14.45
C PHE A 444 -12.36 15.80 15.09
N PHE A 445 -12.70 16.96 14.58
CA PHE A 445 -12.18 18.22 15.11
C PHE A 445 -12.77 18.59 16.48
N PHE A 446 -14.01 18.20 16.75
CA PHE A 446 -14.59 18.33 18.08
C PHE A 446 -13.80 17.53 19.13
N GLU A 447 -13.53 16.28 18.89
CA GLU A 447 -12.72 15.43 19.78
C GLU A 447 -11.29 15.99 19.94
N MET A 448 -10.71 16.50 18.85
CA MET A 448 -9.40 17.17 18.92
C MET A 448 -9.44 18.41 19.80
N ASN A 449 -10.49 19.23 19.72
CA ASN A 449 -10.69 20.40 20.57
C ASN A 449 -10.86 20.03 22.05
N GLN A 450 -11.47 18.90 22.34
CA GLN A 450 -11.61 18.38 23.71
C GLN A 450 -10.29 17.78 24.26
N GLY A 451 -9.22 17.81 23.49
CA GLY A 451 -7.94 17.26 23.89
C GLY A 451 -7.90 15.73 23.85
N THR A 452 -8.83 15.09 23.15
CA THR A 452 -8.85 13.64 22.96
C THR A 452 -7.53 13.17 22.35
N ARG A 453 -6.88 12.23 23.00
CA ARG A 453 -5.54 11.80 22.65
C ARG A 453 -5.52 11.05 21.32
N LYS A 454 -5.08 11.73 20.27
CA LYS A 454 -4.79 11.14 18.98
C LYS A 454 -3.38 10.54 18.92
N TRP A 455 -2.42 11.24 19.48
CA TRP A 455 -1.00 10.95 19.35
C TRP A 455 -0.58 9.83 20.29
N ILE A 456 -0.05 8.75 19.76
CA ILE A 456 0.48 7.62 20.55
C ILE A 456 1.84 8.00 21.14
N LEU A 457 2.70 8.64 20.33
CA LEU A 457 4.02 9.05 20.79
C LEU A 457 3.98 10.45 21.42
N PRO A 458 4.66 10.68 22.56
CA PRO A 458 4.88 12.01 23.10
C PRO A 458 5.54 12.92 22.06
N ARG A 459 5.37 14.24 22.20
CA ARG A 459 5.86 15.23 21.22
C ARG A 459 7.34 15.07 20.88
N PHE A 460 8.18 14.81 21.88
CA PHE A 460 9.63 14.66 21.71
C PHE A 460 10.05 13.33 21.04
N LEU A 461 9.16 12.32 21.00
CA LEU A 461 9.39 11.03 20.33
C LEU A 461 8.67 10.91 18.97
N ARG A 462 7.97 11.94 18.51
CA ARG A 462 7.21 11.86 17.24
C ARG A 462 8.10 11.63 16.02
N TRP A 463 9.37 11.96 16.10
CA TRP A 463 10.35 11.65 15.06
C TRP A 463 10.59 10.14 14.86
N LEU A 464 10.26 9.33 15.89
CA LEU A 464 10.29 7.86 15.81
C LEU A 464 9.05 7.26 15.12
N LYS A 465 8.07 8.08 14.76
CA LYS A 465 6.89 7.59 14.06
C LYS A 465 7.30 7.00 12.70
N ALA A 466 6.77 5.82 12.37
CA ALA A 466 6.94 5.26 11.04
C ALA A 466 6.42 6.23 9.97
N PRO A 467 7.13 6.41 8.85
CA PRO A 467 6.71 7.30 7.79
C PRO A 467 5.33 6.92 7.24
N GLY A 468 4.57 7.90 6.76
CA GLY A 468 3.39 7.66 5.95
C GLY A 468 3.77 7.21 4.54
N ASP A 469 2.81 6.63 3.84
CA ASP A 469 3.00 6.18 2.45
C ASP A 469 2.98 7.35 1.44
N GLN A 470 2.44 8.50 1.85
CA GLN A 470 2.32 9.71 1.04
C GLN A 470 2.82 10.91 1.84
N ILE A 471 3.77 11.62 1.28
CA ILE A 471 4.44 12.75 1.95
C ILE A 471 3.96 14.08 1.34
N PHE A 472 2.67 14.39 1.51
CA PHE A 472 2.05 15.64 1.04
C PHE A 472 1.80 16.55 2.23
N TYR A 473 2.87 17.00 2.88
CA TYR A 473 2.82 17.68 4.18
C TYR A 473 2.91 19.19 4.09
N TRP A 474 3.07 19.72 2.89
CA TRP A 474 3.26 21.15 2.69
C TRP A 474 2.21 21.73 1.74
N GLY A 475 1.84 22.95 1.96
CA GLY A 475 0.89 23.68 1.15
C GLY A 475 1.07 25.19 1.27
N GLU A 476 0.06 25.92 0.86
CA GLU A 476 0.05 27.39 0.87
C GLU A 476 -0.19 27.95 2.28
N LEU A 477 -0.86 27.18 3.14
CA LEU A 477 -1.20 27.57 4.50
C LEU A 477 -0.27 26.89 5.51
N PRO A 478 -0.05 27.52 6.68
CA PRO A 478 0.59 26.85 7.81
C PRO A 478 -0.14 25.56 8.18
N ALA A 479 0.60 24.53 8.56
CA ALA A 479 0.01 23.24 8.89
C ALA A 479 -0.72 23.28 10.24
N TYR A 480 -1.97 22.80 10.30
CA TYR A 480 -2.63 22.47 11.55
C TYR A 480 -1.91 21.29 12.23
N ARG A 481 -1.51 21.49 13.48
CA ARG A 481 -0.72 20.52 14.26
C ARG A 481 -1.48 19.89 15.43
N GLY A 482 -2.80 20.09 15.50
CA GLY A 482 -3.64 19.56 16.57
C GLY A 482 -3.47 20.27 17.92
N GLN A 483 -3.05 21.53 17.92
CA GLN A 483 -2.84 22.34 19.14
C GLN A 483 -3.83 23.49 19.26
N GLN A 484 -4.30 24.00 18.12
CA GLN A 484 -5.23 25.12 18.07
C GLN A 484 -6.67 24.60 18.12
N THR A 485 -7.55 25.33 18.77
CA THR A 485 -8.99 25.08 18.75
C THR A 485 -9.54 25.46 17.38
N ILE A 486 -10.26 24.54 16.76
CA ILE A 486 -10.83 24.72 15.43
C ILE A 486 -12.32 25.03 15.55
N ARG A 487 -12.73 26.13 14.95
CA ARG A 487 -14.13 26.57 14.89
C ARG A 487 -14.84 26.03 13.64
N LYS A 488 -14.15 26.04 12.51
CA LYS A 488 -14.70 25.61 11.23
C LYS A 488 -13.68 24.79 10.42
N VAL A 489 -14.20 23.93 9.56
CA VAL A 489 -13.38 23.27 8.53
C VAL A 489 -14.03 23.51 7.17
N HIS A 490 -13.25 24.08 6.27
CA HIS A 490 -13.67 24.36 4.89
C HIS A 490 -13.12 23.29 3.97
N LEU A 491 -13.98 22.77 3.10
CA LEU A 491 -13.59 21.85 2.02
C LEU A 491 -13.55 22.66 0.73
N VAL A 492 -12.40 22.66 0.09
CA VAL A 492 -12.15 23.43 -1.14
C VAL A 492 -11.65 22.46 -2.22
N TYR A 493 -12.40 22.37 -3.31
CA TYR A 493 -11.98 21.63 -4.50
C TYR A 493 -11.13 22.51 -5.39
N ARG A 494 -10.02 21.95 -5.92
CA ARG A 494 -9.09 22.68 -6.78
C ARG A 494 -8.66 21.82 -7.96
N GLU A 495 -8.63 22.45 -9.13
CA GLU A 495 -8.01 21.91 -10.33
C GLU A 495 -6.86 22.82 -10.77
N GLU A 496 -5.72 22.21 -11.03
CA GLU A 496 -4.53 22.92 -11.50
C GLU A 496 -4.00 22.22 -12.77
N TYR A 497 -3.49 23.00 -13.68
CA TYR A 497 -2.90 22.53 -14.93
C TYR A 497 -1.46 23.02 -15.04
N PHE A 498 -0.54 22.11 -15.29
CA PHE A 498 0.86 22.46 -15.54
C PHE A 498 1.08 22.77 -17.03
N ASP A 499 1.36 24.02 -17.39
CA ASP A 499 1.56 24.46 -18.78
C ASP A 499 2.99 24.25 -19.31
N GLY A 500 3.87 23.62 -18.53
CA GLY A 500 5.30 23.44 -18.79
C GLY A 500 6.19 24.46 -18.07
N ASN A 501 5.62 25.49 -17.44
CA ASN A 501 6.35 26.53 -16.70
C ASN A 501 5.71 26.88 -15.35
N ALA A 502 4.37 26.87 -15.27
CA ALA A 502 3.62 27.24 -14.09
C ALA A 502 2.47 26.23 -13.83
N LEU A 503 2.03 26.16 -12.59
CA LEU A 503 0.76 25.53 -12.20
C LEU A 503 -0.34 26.61 -12.31
N ILE A 504 -1.19 26.45 -13.32
CA ILE A 504 -2.31 27.36 -13.58
C ILE A 504 -3.55 26.81 -12.90
N ARG A 505 -4.15 27.60 -12.02
CA ARG A 505 -5.39 27.27 -11.36
C ARG A 505 -6.56 27.42 -12.32
N LEU A 506 -7.18 26.31 -12.71
CA LEU A 506 -8.35 26.29 -13.60
C LEU A 506 -9.65 26.52 -12.83
N THR A 507 -9.77 25.90 -11.67
CA THR A 507 -10.96 25.94 -10.84
C THR A 507 -10.55 25.94 -9.38
N GLU A 508 -11.21 26.78 -8.59
CA GLU A 508 -11.24 26.65 -7.14
C GLU A 508 -12.68 26.88 -6.69
N GLN A 509 -13.23 25.89 -6.00
CA GLN A 509 -14.62 25.90 -5.58
C GLN A 509 -14.72 25.52 -4.11
N HIS A 510 -15.38 26.37 -3.34
CA HIS A 510 -15.79 26.01 -1.99
C HIS A 510 -16.91 24.96 -2.06
N VAL A 511 -16.70 23.81 -1.43
CA VAL A 511 -17.61 22.66 -1.49
C VAL A 511 -18.53 22.62 -0.27
N ALA A 512 -17.96 22.79 0.90
CA ALA A 512 -18.71 22.76 2.16
C ALA A 512 -17.94 23.45 3.29
N THR A 513 -18.69 23.92 4.29
CA THR A 513 -18.15 24.34 5.58
C THR A 513 -18.76 23.49 6.68
N VAL A 514 -17.92 22.98 7.58
CA VAL A 514 -18.33 22.21 8.75
C VAL A 514 -18.08 23.07 9.99
N ASP A 515 -19.15 23.44 10.69
CA ASP A 515 -19.05 24.12 11.98
C ASP A 515 -18.73 23.09 13.07
N ILE A 516 -17.70 23.38 13.88
CA ILE A 516 -17.26 22.51 14.97
C ILE A 516 -17.92 23.02 16.26
N THR A 517 -19.15 22.56 16.48
CA THR A 517 -19.95 22.96 17.64
C THR A 517 -20.02 21.83 18.68
N ALA A 518 -20.37 22.19 19.93
CA ALA A 518 -20.54 21.23 21.04
C ALA A 518 -21.68 20.22 20.84
N ALA A 519 -22.64 20.51 19.97
CA ALA A 519 -23.83 19.69 19.72
C ALA A 519 -23.62 18.62 18.64
N CYS A 520 -22.48 17.96 18.64
CA CYS A 520 -22.34 16.76 17.80
C CYS A 520 -23.12 15.61 18.44
N GLY A 521 -24.21 15.19 17.80
CA GLY A 521 -24.94 13.99 18.19
C GLY A 521 -24.03 12.76 18.27
N HIS A 522 -24.46 11.74 18.99
CA HIS A 522 -23.76 10.46 19.07
C HIS A 522 -23.69 9.82 17.67
N ILE A 523 -22.59 10.03 16.98
CA ILE A 523 -22.28 9.25 15.79
C ILE A 523 -21.56 8.01 16.28
N CYS A 524 -22.30 6.89 16.36
CA CYS A 524 -21.77 5.61 16.82
C CYS A 524 -20.84 4.93 15.82
N CYS A 525 -20.78 5.41 14.58
CA CYS A 525 -20.08 4.74 13.49
C CYS A 525 -19.19 5.73 12.75
N ARG A 526 -18.05 5.27 12.35
CA ARG A 526 -17.18 5.90 11.39
C ARG A 526 -17.89 5.88 10.03
N PRO A 527 -18.27 7.02 9.47
CA PRO A 527 -18.88 7.07 8.16
C PRO A 527 -17.77 6.95 7.12
N GLU A 528 -17.21 5.77 7.01
CA GLU A 528 -16.27 5.46 5.96
C GLU A 528 -16.95 4.63 4.91
N PRO A 529 -16.66 4.93 3.63
CA PRO A 529 -16.87 3.92 2.64
C PRO A 529 -16.14 2.66 3.12
N THR A 530 -16.85 1.56 3.16
CA THR A 530 -16.21 0.27 3.43
C THR A 530 -15.06 0.07 2.45
N PRO A 531 -14.02 -0.70 2.76
CA PRO A 531 -12.99 -1.06 1.79
C PRO A 531 -13.60 -1.54 0.47
N LYS A 532 -14.72 -2.27 0.52
CA LYS A 532 -15.46 -2.69 -0.67
C LYS A 532 -16.02 -1.50 -1.45
N GLN A 533 -16.70 -0.55 -0.80
CA GLN A 533 -17.21 0.64 -1.48
C GLN A 533 -16.10 1.50 -2.10
N ILE A 534 -14.93 1.58 -1.44
CA ILE A 534 -13.77 2.25 -2.00
C ILE A 534 -13.28 1.51 -3.23
N ASP A 535 -13.13 0.20 -3.13
CA ASP A 535 -12.71 -0.64 -4.24
C ASP A 535 -13.73 -0.55 -5.38
N ASP A 536 -15.03 -0.55 -5.10
CA ASP A 536 -16.10 -0.41 -6.10
C ASP A 536 -16.06 0.96 -6.79
N LEU A 537 -15.83 2.05 -6.04
CA LEU A 537 -15.68 3.40 -6.60
C LEU A 537 -14.40 3.52 -7.45
N LEU A 538 -13.29 2.97 -6.97
CA LEU A 538 -12.04 2.91 -7.71
C LEU A 538 -12.17 2.01 -8.95
N MET A 539 -12.93 0.91 -8.84
CA MET A 539 -13.22 0.01 -9.95
C MET A 539 -14.14 0.65 -10.97
N ALA A 540 -15.21 1.33 -10.55
CA ALA A 540 -16.06 2.07 -11.48
C ALA A 540 -15.25 3.13 -12.22
N ALA A 541 -14.38 3.84 -11.51
CA ALA A 541 -13.44 4.78 -12.11
C ALA A 541 -12.43 4.11 -13.04
N ALA A 542 -11.95 2.92 -12.69
CA ALA A 542 -10.99 2.15 -13.46
C ALA A 542 -11.64 1.41 -14.64
N VAL A 543 -12.80 0.75 -14.45
CA VAL A 543 -13.51 -0.01 -15.50
C VAL A 543 -13.89 0.88 -16.67
N GLY A 544 -14.39 2.08 -16.43
CA GLY A 544 -14.60 3.05 -17.50
C GLY A 544 -13.33 3.45 -18.26
N ARG A 545 -12.14 3.12 -17.74
CA ARG A 545 -10.82 3.57 -18.24
C ARG A 545 -9.94 2.43 -18.72
N ILE A 546 -10.20 1.18 -18.28
CA ILE A 546 -9.33 0.02 -18.48
C ILE A 546 -10.06 -1.10 -19.25
N ILE A 547 -11.13 -0.79 -19.98
CA ILE A 547 -11.90 -1.80 -20.73
C ILE A 547 -11.01 -2.66 -21.65
N ASP A 548 -9.89 -2.10 -22.11
CA ASP A 548 -8.98 -2.75 -23.05
C ASP A 548 -7.79 -3.46 -22.37
N LEU A 549 -7.67 -3.39 -21.04
CA LEU A 549 -6.61 -4.11 -20.33
C LEU A 549 -7.07 -5.53 -19.97
N PRO A 550 -6.22 -6.53 -20.12
CA PRO A 550 -6.51 -7.88 -19.64
C PRO A 550 -6.88 -7.89 -18.16
N ASP A 551 -7.83 -8.73 -17.73
CA ASP A 551 -8.33 -8.81 -16.36
C ASP A 551 -7.22 -8.97 -15.31
N PHE A 552 -6.17 -9.67 -15.65
CA PHE A 552 -5.03 -9.86 -14.75
C PHE A 552 -4.21 -8.59 -14.53
N ALA A 553 -4.16 -7.67 -15.50
CA ALA A 553 -3.45 -6.41 -15.39
C ALA A 553 -4.19 -5.41 -14.49
N ASN A 554 -5.48 -5.56 -14.31
CA ASN A 554 -6.30 -4.66 -13.51
C ASN A 554 -6.17 -4.89 -11.99
N GLY A 555 -5.59 -6.01 -11.57
CA GLY A 555 -5.47 -6.37 -10.15
C GLY A 555 -6.81 -6.68 -9.46
N TYR A 556 -7.90 -6.43 -10.15
CA TYR A 556 -9.27 -6.61 -9.68
C TYR A 556 -9.90 -7.72 -10.49
N THR A 557 -10.11 -8.87 -9.87
CA THR A 557 -11.00 -9.87 -10.46
C THR A 557 -12.42 -9.31 -10.45
N ARG A 558 -13.15 -9.45 -11.53
CA ARG A 558 -14.61 -9.50 -11.47
C ARG A 558 -14.96 -10.48 -10.35
N GLY A 559 -15.20 -9.96 -9.14
CA GLY A 559 -16.01 -10.70 -8.19
C GLY A 559 -17.35 -10.93 -8.87
N ASP A 560 -18.15 -11.86 -8.41
CA ASP A 560 -19.48 -12.22 -8.92
C ASP A 560 -20.47 -11.05 -9.08
N ASP A 561 -20.00 -9.82 -8.93
CA ASP A 561 -20.71 -8.54 -8.97
C ASP A 561 -20.87 -7.95 -10.38
N GLY A 562 -20.61 -8.71 -11.43
CA GLY A 562 -20.91 -8.30 -12.83
C GLY A 562 -22.39 -7.93 -13.07
N LYS A 563 -23.23 -8.02 -12.04
CA LYS A 563 -24.64 -7.60 -12.07
C LYS A 563 -24.87 -6.19 -11.53
N ALA A 564 -23.96 -5.61 -10.75
CA ALA A 564 -24.19 -4.29 -10.15
C ALA A 564 -23.87 -3.13 -11.11
N ALA A 565 -22.88 -3.29 -12.01
CA ALA A 565 -22.55 -2.23 -12.97
C ALA A 565 -23.58 -2.06 -14.10
N ALA A 566 -24.41 -3.05 -14.35
CA ALA A 566 -25.50 -2.97 -15.35
C ALA A 566 -26.79 -2.34 -14.81
N ALA A 567 -26.94 -2.23 -13.49
CA ALA A 567 -28.15 -1.70 -12.86
C ALA A 567 -28.15 -0.17 -12.67
N THR A 568 -27.01 0.50 -12.88
CA THR A 568 -26.87 1.96 -12.76
C THR A 568 -26.78 2.67 -14.11
N ALA A 569 -26.88 1.94 -15.22
CA ALA A 569 -26.90 2.48 -16.59
C ALA A 569 -28.26 2.30 -17.28
N GLY A 570 -29.34 2.13 -16.51
CA GLY A 570 -30.73 2.07 -17.00
C GLY A 570 -31.54 3.24 -16.47
#